data_b2b95d6df03ca574794dc09db8a7fc96
#
_entry.id   b2b95d6df03ca574794dc09db8a7fc96
#
_cell.length_a   1.000
_cell.length_b   1.000
_cell.length_c   1.000
_cell.angle_alpha   90.00
_cell.angle_beta   90.00
_cell.angle_gamma   90.00
#
_symmetry.space_group_name_H-M   'P 1'
#
loop_
_entity.id
_entity.type
_entity.pdbx_description
1 polymer ?
#
loop_
_entity_poly.entity_id
_entity_poly.type
_entity_poly.pdbx_seq_one_letter_code
_entity_poly.pdbx_strand_id
1 'polypeptide(L)'
;MLPAYRLIFNTMSEAVQNGKPILKRPGVGIGVLVTDSSNPGCVLLGKRKTRVGKGTYQLPGGHIEFGETWEECAQREVMEEAGVRLKNLRFGSVVNSIRLEENYHYVTIFMQGELDRSFSAEPVNLEPEKNEGWTWKRWEDFPPEEQLFLPLANLRQQDFQPFRKS
;
A
#
# COMPACT_ATOMS: atom_id res chain seq x y z
N MET A 1 28.84 -21.41 -20.50
CA MET A 1 27.68 -22.10 -19.89
C MET A 1 26.78 -21.04 -19.30
N LEU A 2 25.72 -20.63 -20.03
CA LEU A 2 24.72 -19.64 -19.53
C LEU A 2 23.65 -20.37 -18.73
N PRO A 3 23.23 -19.87 -17.57
CA PRO A 3 22.29 -20.59 -16.72
C PRO A 3 20.86 -20.59 -17.27
N ALA A 4 20.16 -21.67 -17.01
CA ALA A 4 18.86 -22.10 -17.52
C ALA A 4 17.65 -21.28 -17.00
N TYR A 5 17.70 -19.94 -16.98
CA TYR A 5 16.60 -19.10 -16.54
C TYR A 5 15.62 -18.67 -17.65
N ARG A 6 15.72 -19.26 -18.84
CA ARG A 6 14.94 -18.82 -20.02
C ARG A 6 13.73 -19.67 -20.38
N LEU A 7 13.29 -20.59 -19.54
CA LEU A 7 12.29 -21.60 -19.94
C LEU A 7 10.97 -21.64 -19.17
N ILE A 8 10.59 -20.57 -18.44
CA ILE A 8 9.27 -20.54 -17.71
C ILE A 8 8.32 -19.46 -18.24
N PHE A 9 8.59 -18.79 -19.36
CA PHE A 9 7.74 -17.69 -19.85
C PHE A 9 6.91 -18.03 -21.07
N ASN A 10 6.35 -19.20 -21.20
CA ASN A 10 5.62 -19.53 -22.42
C ASN A 10 4.27 -20.21 -22.19
N THR A 11 3.33 -19.55 -21.48
CA THR A 11 1.88 -19.89 -21.57
C THR A 11 0.93 -18.79 -21.08
N MET A 12 1.24 -17.50 -21.25
CA MET A 12 0.24 -16.45 -21.10
C MET A 12 0.06 -15.78 -22.45
N SER A 13 -1.18 -15.72 -22.96
CA SER A 13 -1.52 -14.98 -24.18
C SER A 13 -1.00 -13.55 -24.05
N GLU A 14 0.07 -13.23 -24.79
CA GLU A 14 0.61 -11.88 -24.82
C GLU A 14 -0.46 -10.96 -25.43
N ALA A 15 -0.94 -10.00 -24.65
CA ALA A 15 -1.75 -8.93 -25.20
C ALA A 15 -0.90 -8.16 -26.23
N VAL A 16 -1.46 -7.90 -27.40
CA VAL A 16 -0.78 -7.24 -28.51
C VAL A 16 -1.43 -5.90 -28.78
N GLN A 17 -0.66 -4.84 -28.81
CA GLN A 17 -1.09 -3.51 -29.24
C GLN A 17 -0.27 -3.08 -30.45
N ASN A 18 -0.91 -2.70 -31.56
CA ASN A 18 -0.26 -2.32 -32.81
C ASN A 18 0.75 -3.36 -33.34
N GLY A 19 0.44 -4.66 -33.21
CA GLY A 19 1.30 -5.75 -33.67
C GLY A 19 2.56 -6.01 -32.84
N LYS A 20 2.73 -5.34 -31.70
CA LYS A 20 3.84 -5.55 -30.77
C LYS A 20 3.35 -6.13 -29.45
N PRO A 21 4.08 -7.08 -28.84
CA PRO A 21 3.72 -7.61 -27.53
C PRO A 21 3.73 -6.47 -26.50
N ILE A 22 2.66 -6.39 -25.69
CA ILE A 22 2.61 -5.47 -24.54
C ILE A 22 3.50 -6.05 -23.45
N LEU A 23 4.62 -5.42 -23.21
CA LEU A 23 5.51 -5.79 -22.11
C LEU A 23 4.82 -5.50 -20.77
N LYS A 24 4.46 -6.57 -20.04
CA LYS A 24 3.91 -6.46 -18.71
C LYS A 24 4.94 -5.86 -17.77
N ARG A 25 4.59 -4.78 -17.08
CA ARG A 25 5.46 -4.08 -16.14
C ARG A 25 4.89 -4.18 -14.73
N PRO A 26 5.74 -4.15 -13.69
CA PRO A 26 5.27 -3.97 -12.32
C PRO A 26 4.42 -2.70 -12.20
N GLY A 27 3.37 -2.77 -11.38
CA GLY A 27 2.63 -1.58 -10.98
C GLY A 27 3.42 -0.78 -9.94
N VAL A 28 3.08 0.49 -9.80
CA VAL A 28 3.59 1.36 -8.74
C VAL A 28 2.42 1.81 -7.88
N GLY A 29 2.54 1.60 -6.57
CA GLY A 29 1.53 1.97 -5.60
C GLY A 29 2.11 2.78 -4.45
N ILE A 30 1.22 3.49 -3.76
CA ILE A 30 1.50 4.20 -2.52
C ILE A 30 0.76 3.50 -1.38
N GLY A 31 1.43 3.29 -0.26
CA GLY A 31 0.83 2.94 1.01
C GLY A 31 1.09 4.06 2.02
N VAL A 32 0.14 4.38 2.86
CA VAL A 32 0.25 5.53 3.76
C VAL A 32 0.15 5.13 5.22
N LEU A 33 1.25 5.36 5.95
CA LEU A 33 1.29 5.26 7.41
C LEU A 33 0.69 6.55 7.98
N VAL A 34 -0.63 6.53 8.18
CA VAL A 34 -1.34 7.64 8.81
C VAL A 34 -1.17 7.52 10.33
N THR A 35 -0.57 8.53 10.93
CA THR A 35 -0.36 8.65 12.37
C THR A 35 -1.24 9.75 12.96
N ASP A 36 -1.43 9.75 14.27
CA ASP A 36 -2.24 10.75 14.95
C ASP A 36 -1.74 10.97 16.38
N SER A 37 -1.65 12.22 16.80
CA SER A 37 -1.21 12.58 18.16
C SER A 37 -2.14 12.08 19.27
N SER A 38 -3.44 11.92 18.95
CA SER A 38 -4.42 11.37 19.89
C SER A 38 -4.36 9.84 20.02
N ASN A 39 -3.63 9.18 19.09
CA ASN A 39 -3.45 7.73 19.05
C ASN A 39 -1.93 7.38 18.99
N PRO A 40 -1.15 7.68 20.04
CA PRO A 40 0.29 7.54 20.00
C PRO A 40 0.73 6.09 19.75
N GLY A 41 1.71 5.91 18.87
CA GLY A 41 2.22 4.59 18.49
C GLY A 41 1.30 3.79 17.57
N CYS A 42 0.17 4.36 17.12
CA CYS A 42 -0.78 3.72 16.22
C CYS A 42 -0.67 4.26 14.80
N VAL A 43 -1.01 3.39 13.85
CA VAL A 43 -1.31 3.75 12.46
C VAL A 43 -2.71 3.32 12.10
N LEU A 44 -3.27 3.94 11.06
CA LEU A 44 -4.58 3.59 10.53
C LEU A 44 -4.50 2.29 9.74
N LEU A 45 -5.31 1.30 10.11
CA LEU A 45 -5.32 -0.03 9.52
C LEU A 45 -6.74 -0.43 9.14
N GLY A 46 -6.91 -0.99 7.94
CA GLY A 46 -8.18 -1.50 7.45
C GLY A 46 -8.07 -2.96 7.00
N LYS A 47 -9.19 -3.61 6.74
CA LYS A 47 -9.24 -5.00 6.27
C LYS A 47 -9.84 -5.08 4.88
N ARG A 48 -9.09 -5.67 3.96
CA ARG A 48 -9.41 -5.73 2.53
C ARG A 48 -10.62 -6.60 2.22
N LYS A 49 -11.48 -6.12 1.33
CA LYS A 49 -12.61 -6.87 0.73
C LYS A 49 -12.38 -7.21 -0.74
N THR A 50 -11.42 -6.55 -1.38
CA THR A 50 -11.10 -6.77 -2.80
C THR A 50 -10.41 -8.12 -3.04
N ARG A 51 -10.50 -8.65 -4.26
CA ARG A 51 -10.04 -9.99 -4.64
C ARG A 51 -8.59 -10.29 -4.23
N VAL A 52 -7.66 -9.40 -4.59
CA VAL A 52 -6.25 -9.56 -4.21
C VAL A 52 -6.06 -9.20 -2.75
N GLY A 53 -5.57 -10.13 -1.98
CA GLY A 53 -5.35 -9.96 -0.54
C GLY A 53 -6.64 -9.87 0.30
N LYS A 54 -7.76 -10.42 -0.18
CA LYS A 54 -9.04 -10.41 0.54
C LYS A 54 -8.89 -10.97 1.97
N GLY A 55 -9.42 -10.22 2.93
CA GLY A 55 -9.35 -10.58 4.35
C GLY A 55 -8.03 -10.22 5.04
N THR A 56 -7.03 -9.69 4.33
CA THR A 56 -5.79 -9.21 4.93
C THR A 56 -5.89 -7.74 5.35
N TYR A 57 -5.05 -7.36 6.30
CA TYR A 57 -4.96 -5.98 6.77
C TYR A 57 -4.07 -5.12 5.88
N GLN A 58 -4.48 -3.90 5.63
CA GLN A 58 -3.81 -2.92 4.78
C GLN A 58 -3.73 -1.54 5.41
N LEU A 59 -2.78 -0.74 4.93
CA LEU A 59 -2.79 0.71 5.09
C LEU A 59 -3.68 1.36 4.02
N PRO A 60 -4.14 2.60 4.21
CA PRO A 60 -4.70 3.39 3.11
C PRO A 60 -3.70 3.53 1.96
N GLY A 61 -4.19 3.58 0.73
CA GLY A 61 -3.33 3.77 -0.43
C GLY A 61 -3.85 3.10 -1.69
N GLY A 62 -3.18 3.40 -2.80
CA GLY A 62 -3.56 2.90 -4.11
C GLY A 62 -2.50 3.15 -5.16
N HIS A 63 -2.92 3.29 -6.42
CA HIS A 63 -2.03 3.49 -7.54
C HIS A 63 -1.62 4.95 -7.69
N ILE A 64 -0.35 5.18 -7.98
CA ILE A 64 0.09 6.50 -8.44
C ILE A 64 -0.46 6.77 -9.83
N GLU A 65 -1.03 7.95 -10.04
CA GLU A 65 -1.52 8.41 -11.34
C GLU A 65 -0.43 9.13 -12.12
N PHE A 66 -0.58 9.15 -13.44
CA PHE A 66 0.41 9.78 -14.30
C PHE A 66 0.50 11.30 -14.05
N GLY A 67 1.70 11.75 -13.71
CA GLY A 67 1.99 13.15 -13.39
C GLY A 67 1.83 13.53 -11.92
N GLU A 68 1.42 12.61 -11.08
CA GLU A 68 1.22 12.79 -9.65
C GLU A 68 2.52 12.59 -8.86
N THR A 69 2.79 13.45 -7.90
CA THR A 69 3.87 13.21 -6.93
C THR A 69 3.45 12.17 -5.88
N TRP A 70 4.40 11.64 -5.12
CA TRP A 70 4.10 10.67 -4.06
C TRP A 70 3.22 11.27 -2.96
N GLU A 71 3.47 12.54 -2.63
CA GLU A 71 2.70 13.29 -1.64
C GLU A 71 1.26 13.55 -2.10
N GLU A 72 1.08 13.93 -3.36
CA GLU A 72 -0.24 14.13 -3.96
C GLU A 72 -1.04 12.84 -3.98
N CYS A 73 -0.42 11.72 -4.40
CA CYS A 73 -1.05 10.40 -4.38
C CYS A 73 -1.43 9.98 -2.96
N ALA A 74 -0.53 10.11 -2.00
CA ALA A 74 -0.79 9.77 -0.61
C ALA A 74 -1.96 10.57 -0.04
N GLN A 75 -2.02 11.88 -0.32
CA GLN A 75 -3.09 12.74 0.15
C GLN A 75 -4.43 12.41 -0.52
N ARG A 76 -4.43 12.16 -1.84
CA ARG A 76 -5.64 11.79 -2.60
C ARG A 76 -6.22 10.48 -2.10
N GLU A 77 -5.42 9.42 -2.02
CA GLU A 77 -5.86 8.09 -1.60
C GLU A 77 -6.42 8.10 -0.17
N VAL A 78 -5.75 8.77 0.77
CA VAL A 78 -6.24 8.87 2.15
C VAL A 78 -7.54 9.68 2.23
N MET A 79 -7.69 10.73 1.40
CA MET A 79 -8.93 11.50 1.33
C MET A 79 -10.06 10.66 0.73
N GLU A 80 -9.83 9.90 -0.33
CA GLU A 80 -10.84 9.07 -1.01
C GLU A 80 -11.30 7.91 -0.13
N GLU A 81 -10.36 7.25 0.56
CA GLU A 81 -10.65 6.05 1.34
C GLU A 81 -11.10 6.33 2.78
N ALA A 82 -10.52 7.36 3.42
CA ALA A 82 -10.71 7.62 4.86
C ALA A 82 -11.23 9.02 5.18
N GLY A 83 -11.41 9.91 4.19
CA GLY A 83 -12.00 11.23 4.36
C GLY A 83 -11.16 12.19 5.21
N VAL A 84 -9.87 11.97 5.35
CA VAL A 84 -9.00 12.79 6.18
C VAL A 84 -7.89 13.47 5.38
N ARG A 85 -7.43 14.61 5.88
CA ARG A 85 -6.28 15.33 5.36
C ARG A 85 -5.04 15.04 6.20
N LEU A 86 -3.89 15.01 5.53
CA LEU A 86 -2.59 14.79 6.17
C LEU A 86 -1.75 16.05 6.18
N LYS A 87 -0.90 16.16 7.17
CA LYS A 87 0.20 17.12 7.27
C LYS A 87 1.51 16.38 7.52
N ASN A 88 2.65 17.07 7.34
CA ASN A 88 3.99 16.52 7.59
C ASN A 88 4.25 15.23 6.80
N LEU A 89 3.78 15.17 5.54
CA LEU A 89 4.02 14.03 4.66
C LEU A 89 5.51 13.88 4.38
N ARG A 90 6.00 12.65 4.49
CA ARG A 90 7.40 12.31 4.23
C ARG A 90 7.53 10.89 3.70
N PHE A 91 8.61 10.62 2.98
CA PHE A 91 8.99 9.27 2.58
C PHE A 91 9.28 8.39 3.80
N GLY A 92 8.78 7.17 3.79
CA GLY A 92 9.04 6.16 4.81
C GLY A 92 9.95 5.05 4.31
N SER A 93 9.49 4.27 3.34
CA SER A 93 10.22 3.13 2.79
C SER A 93 9.71 2.75 1.40
N VAL A 94 10.34 1.75 0.78
CA VAL A 94 9.89 1.15 -0.48
C VAL A 94 10.05 -0.36 -0.41
N VAL A 95 9.09 -1.10 -0.97
CA VAL A 95 9.13 -2.56 -1.08
C VAL A 95 8.84 -3.01 -2.51
N ASN A 96 9.40 -4.14 -2.89
CA ASN A 96 9.09 -4.83 -4.14
C ASN A 96 8.34 -6.12 -3.80
N SER A 97 7.06 -6.20 -4.14
CA SER A 97 6.17 -7.27 -3.74
C SER A 97 5.76 -8.11 -4.94
N ILE A 98 6.13 -9.39 -4.94
CA ILE A 98 5.91 -10.31 -6.06
C ILE A 98 5.11 -11.52 -5.57
N ARG A 99 3.98 -11.79 -6.24
CA ARG A 99 3.18 -13.01 -6.09
C ARG A 99 2.59 -13.39 -7.44
N LEU A 100 3.37 -14.14 -8.21
CA LEU A 100 3.06 -14.43 -9.62
C LEU A 100 1.77 -15.26 -9.78
N GLU A 101 1.48 -16.15 -8.84
CA GLU A 101 0.25 -16.97 -8.81
C GLU A 101 -1.03 -16.12 -8.67
N GLU A 102 -0.94 -14.93 -8.08
CA GLU A 102 -2.04 -13.96 -8.01
C GLU A 102 -1.94 -12.89 -9.12
N ASN A 103 -1.00 -13.03 -10.05
CA ASN A 103 -0.72 -12.03 -11.08
C ASN A 103 -0.38 -10.66 -10.48
N TYR A 104 0.34 -10.65 -9.35
CA TYR A 104 0.67 -9.46 -8.57
C TYR A 104 2.17 -9.19 -8.60
N HIS A 105 2.55 -8.01 -9.06
CA HIS A 105 3.92 -7.48 -8.94
C HIS A 105 3.83 -5.96 -8.82
N TYR A 106 4.19 -5.44 -7.65
CA TYR A 106 4.14 -4.01 -7.34
C TYR A 106 5.39 -3.53 -6.62
N VAL A 107 5.85 -2.35 -7.01
CA VAL A 107 6.73 -1.52 -6.19
C VAL A 107 5.81 -0.60 -5.37
N THR A 108 5.81 -0.76 -4.06
CA THR A 108 5.01 0.08 -3.17
C THR A 108 5.91 1.03 -2.40
N ILE A 109 5.64 2.31 -2.56
CA ILE A 109 6.29 3.39 -1.83
C ILE A 109 5.43 3.68 -0.60
N PHE A 110 6.03 3.64 0.57
CA PHE A 110 5.35 3.99 1.82
C PHE A 110 5.65 5.42 2.20
N MET A 111 4.59 6.21 2.27
CA MET A 111 4.62 7.58 2.80
C MET A 111 4.13 7.56 4.25
N GLN A 112 4.61 8.48 5.06
CA GLN A 112 4.13 8.69 6.42
C GLN A 112 3.61 10.10 6.57
N GLY A 113 2.43 10.26 7.18
CA GLY A 113 1.83 11.56 7.43
C GLY A 113 1.01 11.57 8.71
N GLU A 114 0.83 12.75 9.28
CA GLU A 114 0.00 12.95 10.46
C GLU A 114 -1.42 13.39 10.07
N LEU A 115 -2.43 12.86 10.75
CA LEU A 115 -3.80 13.36 10.63
C LEU A 115 -3.86 14.85 10.97
N ASP A 116 -4.35 15.66 10.03
CA ASP A 116 -4.58 17.08 10.29
C ASP A 116 -5.91 17.28 11.02
N ARG A 117 -5.83 17.38 12.35
CA ARG A 117 -6.97 17.58 13.24
C ARG A 117 -7.68 18.92 13.05
N SER A 118 -7.07 19.89 12.36
CA SER A 118 -7.73 21.16 12.01
C SER A 118 -8.75 20.98 10.88
N PHE A 119 -8.59 19.94 10.06
CA PHE A 119 -9.47 19.63 8.93
C PHE A 119 -10.46 18.50 9.26
N SER A 120 -10.00 17.43 9.89
CA SER A 120 -10.79 16.21 10.10
C SER A 120 -10.78 15.78 11.56
N ALA A 121 -11.94 15.36 12.08
CA ALA A 121 -12.05 14.81 13.44
C ALA A 121 -11.55 13.34 13.49
N GLU A 122 -12.20 12.45 12.74
CA GLU A 122 -11.89 11.01 12.71
C GLU A 122 -11.95 10.47 11.26
N PRO A 123 -11.18 9.41 10.97
CA PRO A 123 -11.31 8.68 9.71
C PRO A 123 -12.70 8.04 9.57
N VAL A 124 -13.23 8.07 8.34
CA VAL A 124 -14.51 7.47 7.97
C VAL A 124 -14.28 6.53 6.81
N ASN A 125 -14.86 5.33 6.83
CA ASN A 125 -14.76 4.42 5.70
C ASN A 125 -15.64 4.90 4.54
N LEU A 126 -15.03 5.51 3.53
CA LEU A 126 -15.72 6.04 2.35
C LEU A 126 -15.86 5.02 1.21
N GLU A 127 -15.14 3.88 1.30
CA GLU A 127 -15.19 2.78 0.31
C GLU A 127 -15.55 1.44 0.97
N PRO A 128 -16.77 1.31 1.54
CA PRO A 128 -17.15 0.11 2.30
C PRO A 128 -17.22 -1.18 1.46
N GLU A 129 -17.27 -1.07 0.15
CA GLU A 129 -17.18 -2.19 -0.78
C GLU A 129 -15.75 -2.73 -0.91
N LYS A 130 -14.72 -1.92 -0.64
CA LYS A 130 -13.30 -2.30 -0.74
C LYS A 130 -12.66 -2.62 0.60
N ASN A 131 -13.17 -2.03 1.69
CA ASN A 131 -12.60 -2.12 3.03
C ASN A 131 -13.70 -2.34 4.10
N GLU A 132 -13.41 -3.12 5.13
CA GLU A 132 -14.35 -3.37 6.23
C GLU A 132 -14.47 -2.16 7.19
N GLY A 133 -13.45 -1.29 7.23
CA GLY A 133 -13.39 -0.10 8.09
C GLY A 133 -11.96 0.20 8.51
N TRP A 134 -11.78 1.38 9.10
CA TRP A 134 -10.49 1.87 9.57
C TRP A 134 -10.44 1.82 11.09
N THR A 135 -9.30 1.35 11.64
CA THR A 135 -9.01 1.32 13.08
C THR A 135 -7.60 1.80 13.37
N TRP A 136 -7.41 2.48 14.50
CA TRP A 136 -6.09 2.79 15.01
C TRP A 136 -5.47 1.55 15.64
N LYS A 137 -4.37 1.08 15.07
CA LYS A 137 -3.67 -0.12 15.53
C LYS A 137 -2.24 0.22 15.95
N ARG A 138 -1.87 -0.16 17.16
CA ARG A 138 -0.48 0.00 17.62
C ARG A 138 0.45 -0.78 16.72
N TRP A 139 1.54 -0.12 16.29
CA TRP A 139 2.53 -0.74 15.42
C TRP A 139 3.16 -2.00 16.03
N GLU A 140 3.39 -1.98 17.35
CA GLU A 140 3.94 -3.11 18.09
C GLU A 140 2.99 -4.31 18.19
N ASP A 141 1.66 -4.06 18.15
CA ASP A 141 0.61 -5.07 18.30
C ASP A 141 -0.05 -5.40 16.96
N PHE A 142 0.68 -5.29 15.86
CA PHE A 142 0.14 -5.64 14.53
C PHE A 142 -0.23 -7.12 14.46
N PRO A 143 -1.23 -7.48 13.63
CA PRO A 143 -1.50 -8.85 13.28
C PRO A 143 -0.25 -9.56 12.75
N PRO A 144 -0.17 -10.88 12.86
CA PRO A 144 0.95 -11.65 12.29
C PRO A 144 1.04 -11.45 10.76
N GLU A 145 2.24 -11.61 10.21
CA GLU A 145 2.55 -11.26 8.80
C GLU A 145 1.63 -11.93 7.79
N GLU A 146 1.22 -13.16 8.02
CA GLU A 146 0.31 -13.92 7.15
C GLU A 146 -1.11 -13.29 7.07
N GLN A 147 -1.48 -12.43 8.00
CA GLN A 147 -2.72 -11.66 7.98
C GLN A 147 -2.54 -10.26 7.37
N LEU A 148 -1.33 -9.87 7.00
CA LEU A 148 -1.05 -8.58 6.37
C LEU A 148 -1.09 -8.68 4.85
N PHE A 149 -1.59 -7.63 4.20
CA PHE A 149 -1.45 -7.51 2.76
C PHE A 149 0.04 -7.49 2.37
N LEU A 150 0.41 -8.17 1.29
CA LEU A 150 1.79 -8.47 0.94
C LEU A 150 2.76 -7.28 1.04
N PRO A 151 2.47 -6.07 0.51
CA PRO A 151 3.37 -4.93 0.67
C PRO A 151 3.60 -4.56 2.14
N LEU A 152 2.57 -4.62 2.97
CA LEU A 152 2.67 -4.29 4.39
C LEU A 152 3.47 -5.37 5.16
N ALA A 153 3.28 -6.65 4.82
CA ALA A 153 4.10 -7.74 5.34
C ALA A 153 5.58 -7.52 5.00
N ASN A 154 5.89 -7.18 3.75
CA ASN A 154 7.26 -6.91 3.30
C ASN A 154 7.87 -5.69 4.01
N LEU A 155 7.07 -4.65 4.28
CA LEU A 155 7.53 -3.49 5.06
C LEU A 155 7.92 -3.91 6.50
N ARG A 156 7.11 -4.76 7.13
CA ARG A 156 7.39 -5.27 8.48
C ARG A 156 8.69 -6.09 8.52
N GLN A 157 8.96 -6.87 7.49
CA GLN A 157 10.18 -7.68 7.36
C GLN A 157 11.45 -6.83 7.22
N GLN A 158 11.35 -5.56 6.83
CA GLN A 158 12.48 -4.63 6.74
C GLN A 158 12.87 -4.00 8.09
N ASP A 159 12.28 -4.41 9.21
CA ASP A 159 12.46 -3.77 10.53
C ASP A 159 12.16 -2.25 10.53
N PHE A 160 11.31 -1.81 9.61
CA PHE A 160 10.90 -0.42 9.52
C PHE A 160 10.16 0.03 10.78
N GLN A 161 10.56 1.17 11.34
CA GLN A 161 10.01 1.72 12.58
C GLN A 161 9.46 3.13 12.36
N PRO A 162 8.12 3.30 12.20
CA PRO A 162 7.52 4.61 11.90
C PRO A 162 7.65 5.62 13.05
N PHE A 163 7.86 5.15 14.27
CA PHE A 163 7.90 5.97 15.48
C PHE A 163 9.29 6.15 16.08
N ARG A 164 10.34 5.62 15.44
CA ARG A 164 11.73 5.85 15.92
C ARG A 164 12.07 7.32 15.70
N LYS A 165 12.40 8.03 16.77
CA LYS A 165 12.99 9.37 16.67
C LYS A 165 14.39 9.23 16.04
N SER A 166 14.61 9.92 14.94
CA SER A 166 15.93 10.12 14.33
C SER A 166 16.79 11.00 15.23
#